data_0ff26a5cb9d747e1c35a684abaa8a24c
#
_entry.id   0ff26a5cb9d747e1c35a684abaa8a24c
#
_cell.length_a   1.000
_cell.length_b   1.000
_cell.length_c   1.000
_cell.angle_alpha   90.00
_cell.angle_beta   90.00
_cell.angle_gamma   90.00
#
_symmetry.space_group_name_H-M   'P 1'
#
loop_
_entity.id
_entity.type
_entity.pdbx_description
1 polymer ?
#
loop_
_entity_poly.entity_id
_entity_poly.type
_entity_poly.pdbx_seq_one_letter_code
_entity_poly.pdbx_strand_id
1 'polypeptide(L)'
;MKIRNLMVATTLFVAAGAMAQNQDCAFFFPNQEGEQITRNCYTADGKLTNILVYRVDQAYDYPSGMEVVANYTFTDASGKTLNSGQMVARCNDGNFSMSMGDVATFPTALNMMNADVYMMGDLMNYPNAFSDPMSPGDDDEFDDGTLRLYQKGNKNNRAEISIFDREFVATETVNTPAGAFYCTKVKYEMNIWTPQETIKGYGYEWYAPNIGIARSEQYNNKKELQSYSVLERIKK
;
A
#
# COMPACT_ATOMS: atom_id res chain seq x y z
N MET A 1 -74.67 14.33 -32.14
CA MET A 1 -74.11 14.09 -30.80
C MET A 1 -72.66 13.77 -30.97
N LYS A 2 -71.71 14.73 -30.74
CA LYS A 2 -70.27 14.57 -30.96
C LYS A 2 -69.64 14.36 -29.59
N ILE A 3 -69.07 13.16 -29.42
CA ILE A 3 -68.31 12.80 -28.20
C ILE A 3 -66.87 13.31 -28.39
N ARG A 4 -66.41 14.24 -27.55
CA ARG A 4 -65.01 14.76 -27.48
C ARG A 4 -64.21 13.83 -26.54
N ASN A 5 -63.31 13.08 -27.14
CA ASN A 5 -62.31 12.33 -26.36
C ASN A 5 -61.32 13.30 -25.70
N LEU A 6 -61.31 13.28 -24.37
CA LEU A 6 -60.34 14.02 -23.56
C LEU A 6 -59.09 13.09 -23.34
N MET A 7 -57.98 13.38 -24.04
CA MET A 7 -56.71 12.71 -23.73
C MET A 7 -56.09 13.35 -22.50
N VAL A 8 -55.99 12.56 -21.42
CA VAL A 8 -55.20 12.93 -20.25
C VAL A 8 -53.78 12.47 -20.50
N ALA A 9 -52.85 13.42 -20.70
CA ALA A 9 -51.42 13.17 -20.77
C ALA A 9 -50.86 13.05 -19.36
N THR A 10 -50.52 11.82 -18.94
CA THR A 10 -49.82 11.56 -17.69
C THR A 10 -48.32 11.78 -17.89
N THR A 11 -47.80 12.88 -17.41
CA THR A 11 -46.38 13.15 -17.37
C THR A 11 -45.76 12.31 -16.24
N LEU A 12 -45.00 11.26 -16.60
CA LEU A 12 -44.12 10.57 -15.68
C LEU A 12 -42.91 11.47 -15.37
N PHE A 13 -42.87 11.98 -14.15
CA PHE A 13 -41.63 12.54 -13.59
C PHE A 13 -40.69 11.39 -13.25
N VAL A 14 -39.72 11.12 -14.10
CA VAL A 14 -38.56 10.30 -13.71
C VAL A 14 -37.71 11.20 -12.83
N ALA A 15 -37.76 11.00 -11.53
CA ALA A 15 -36.79 11.52 -10.58
C ALA A 15 -35.44 10.83 -10.93
N ALA A 16 -34.60 11.50 -11.69
CA ALA A 16 -33.19 11.12 -11.78
C ALA A 16 -32.60 11.34 -10.37
N GLY A 17 -32.55 10.27 -9.59
CA GLY A 17 -31.72 10.23 -8.38
C GLY A 17 -30.30 10.56 -8.83
N ALA A 18 -29.78 11.73 -8.42
CA ALA A 18 -28.36 11.96 -8.48
C ALA A 18 -27.72 10.91 -7.57
N MET A 19 -27.24 9.82 -8.16
CA MET A 19 -26.24 8.98 -7.53
C MET A 19 -25.08 9.93 -7.25
N ALA A 20 -24.83 10.22 -5.99
CA ALA A 20 -23.57 10.84 -5.61
C ALA A 20 -22.49 9.93 -6.23
N GLN A 21 -21.78 10.45 -7.23
CA GLN A 21 -20.57 9.82 -7.72
C GLN A 21 -19.63 9.84 -6.51
N ASN A 22 -19.51 8.67 -5.84
CA ASN A 22 -18.35 8.44 -5.00
C ASN A 22 -17.16 8.75 -5.87
N GLN A 23 -16.36 9.74 -5.48
CA GLN A 23 -15.09 10.00 -6.13
C GLN A 23 -14.30 8.71 -6.00
N ASP A 24 -14.14 7.98 -7.13
CA ASP A 24 -13.51 6.67 -7.17
C ASP A 24 -12.05 6.83 -6.71
N CYS A 25 -11.83 6.50 -5.46
CA CYS A 25 -10.47 6.40 -4.94
C CYS A 25 -9.89 5.06 -5.37
N ALA A 26 -8.80 5.08 -6.09
CA ALA A 26 -8.01 3.88 -6.28
C ALA A 26 -7.41 3.47 -4.94
N PHE A 27 -8.01 2.48 -4.33
CA PHE A 27 -7.59 1.97 -3.04
C PHE A 27 -6.50 0.91 -3.23
N PHE A 28 -5.28 1.17 -2.79
CA PHE A 28 -4.13 0.26 -2.95
C PHE A 28 -3.85 -0.56 -1.69
N PHE A 29 -4.92 -1.11 -1.13
CA PHE A 29 -4.89 -2.00 0.00
C PHE A 29 -6.09 -2.96 -0.06
N PRO A 30 -6.06 -4.18 0.54
CA PRO A 30 -7.23 -5.04 0.62
C PRO A 30 -8.36 -4.32 1.38
N ASN A 31 -9.59 -4.41 0.88
CA ASN A 31 -10.71 -3.61 1.37
C ASN A 31 -11.96 -4.41 1.74
N GLN A 32 -11.88 -5.74 1.76
CA GLN A 32 -13.00 -6.60 2.17
C GLN A 32 -12.72 -7.20 3.55
N GLU A 33 -13.66 -7.06 4.48
CA GLU A 33 -13.53 -7.66 5.81
C GLU A 33 -13.26 -9.16 5.73
N GLY A 34 -12.31 -9.63 6.54
CA GLY A 34 -11.86 -11.02 6.56
C GLY A 34 -10.82 -11.36 5.47
N GLU A 35 -10.63 -10.52 4.46
CA GLU A 35 -9.62 -10.74 3.43
C GLU A 35 -8.21 -10.77 4.05
N GLN A 36 -7.43 -11.74 3.61
CA GLN A 36 -6.06 -11.91 4.08
C GLN A 36 -5.10 -11.94 2.90
N ILE A 37 -4.06 -11.13 2.99
CA ILE A 37 -2.97 -11.06 2.02
C ILE A 37 -1.69 -11.55 2.66
N THR A 38 -0.97 -12.43 1.96
CA THR A 38 0.35 -12.90 2.37
C THR A 38 1.39 -12.44 1.35
N ARG A 39 2.47 -11.84 1.82
CA ARG A 39 3.59 -11.38 1.01
C ARG A 39 4.88 -11.99 1.55
N ASN A 40 5.65 -12.64 0.70
CA ASN A 40 6.92 -13.25 1.03
C ASN A 40 8.07 -12.33 0.63
N CYS A 41 9.08 -12.21 1.50
CA CYS A 41 10.28 -11.42 1.28
C CYS A 41 11.49 -12.34 1.11
N TYR A 42 12.35 -12.00 0.16
CA TYR A 42 13.50 -12.82 -0.23
C TYR A 42 14.77 -11.99 -0.33
N THR A 43 15.92 -12.62 -0.12
CA THR A 43 17.21 -12.08 -0.54
C THR A 43 17.34 -12.07 -2.07
N ALA A 44 18.36 -11.42 -2.60
CA ALA A 44 18.60 -11.36 -4.05
C ALA A 44 18.80 -12.76 -4.69
N ASP A 45 19.34 -13.72 -3.96
CA ASP A 45 19.54 -15.11 -4.38
C ASP A 45 18.30 -16.02 -4.19
N GLY A 46 17.16 -15.44 -3.79
CA GLY A 46 15.88 -16.13 -3.70
C GLY A 46 15.64 -16.91 -2.40
N LYS A 47 16.44 -16.69 -1.36
CA LYS A 47 16.21 -17.29 -0.04
C LYS A 47 15.11 -16.52 0.68
N LEU A 48 14.05 -17.21 1.14
CA LEU A 48 13.00 -16.64 1.98
C LEU A 48 13.59 -16.11 3.29
N THR A 49 13.29 -14.86 3.60
CA THR A 49 13.71 -14.20 4.84
C THR A 49 12.57 -13.95 5.80
N ASN A 50 11.47 -13.44 5.27
CA ASN A 50 10.35 -12.96 6.09
C ASN A 50 9.02 -13.21 5.38
N ILE A 51 7.95 -13.25 6.18
CA ILE A 51 6.59 -13.35 5.71
C ILE A 51 5.77 -12.24 6.37
N LEU A 52 5.07 -11.47 5.56
CA LEU A 52 4.13 -10.44 6.00
C LEU A 52 2.71 -10.88 5.68
N VAL A 53 1.86 -10.85 6.68
CA VAL A 53 0.43 -11.17 6.55
C VAL A 53 -0.37 -9.97 7.00
N TYR A 54 -1.28 -9.50 6.14
CA TYR A 54 -2.34 -8.55 6.49
C TYR A 54 -3.67 -9.27 6.53
N ARG A 55 -4.50 -8.93 7.50
CA ARG A 55 -5.90 -9.36 7.55
C ARG A 55 -6.78 -8.15 7.83
N VAL A 56 -7.70 -7.89 6.92
CA VAL A 56 -8.70 -6.82 7.11
C VAL A 56 -9.61 -7.21 8.27
N ASP A 57 -9.67 -6.35 9.27
CA ASP A 57 -10.52 -6.49 10.44
C ASP A 57 -11.84 -5.77 10.24
N GLN A 58 -11.79 -4.53 9.74
CA GLN A 58 -12.95 -3.68 9.51
C GLN A 58 -12.75 -2.83 8.24
N ALA A 59 -13.82 -2.59 7.52
CA ALA A 59 -13.89 -1.69 6.39
C ALA A 59 -15.09 -0.76 6.54
N TYR A 60 -14.84 0.54 6.47
CA TYR A 60 -15.86 1.58 6.65
C TYR A 60 -15.99 2.41 5.39
N ASP A 61 -17.20 2.45 4.83
CA ASP A 61 -17.55 3.34 3.73
C ASP A 61 -18.10 4.66 4.26
N TYR A 62 -17.58 5.77 3.77
CA TYR A 62 -18.06 7.13 4.07
C TYR A 62 -18.44 7.86 2.78
N PRO A 63 -19.23 8.92 2.85
CA PRO A 63 -19.55 9.73 1.67
C PRO A 63 -18.34 10.32 0.95
N SER A 64 -17.23 10.57 1.69
CA SER A 64 -15.97 11.11 1.17
C SER A 64 -14.93 10.04 0.82
N GLY A 65 -15.20 8.75 1.06
CA GLY A 65 -14.22 7.70 0.79
C GLY A 65 -14.36 6.47 1.65
N MET A 66 -13.23 5.83 1.96
CA MET A 66 -13.16 4.55 2.67
C MET A 66 -12.05 4.57 3.71
N GLU A 67 -12.27 3.87 4.84
CA GLU A 67 -11.22 3.54 5.81
C GLU A 67 -11.20 2.03 6.03
N VAL A 68 -10.01 1.46 6.02
CA VAL A 68 -9.78 0.05 6.32
C VAL A 68 -8.84 -0.07 7.50
N VAL A 69 -9.25 -0.88 8.47
CA VAL A 69 -8.41 -1.27 9.61
C VAL A 69 -7.99 -2.71 9.41
N ALA A 70 -6.70 -2.98 9.41
CA ALA A 70 -6.17 -4.32 9.24
C ALA A 70 -5.15 -4.67 10.33
N ASN A 71 -5.13 -5.93 10.73
CA ASN A 71 -4.08 -6.47 11.58
C ASN A 71 -2.95 -7.01 10.70
N TYR A 72 -1.70 -6.73 11.07
CA TYR A 72 -0.56 -7.31 10.40
C TYR A 72 0.28 -8.18 11.33
N THR A 73 0.93 -9.16 10.75
CA THR A 73 1.94 -9.99 11.41
C THR A 73 3.14 -10.14 10.48
N PHE A 74 4.32 -9.81 10.99
CA PHE A 74 5.59 -9.96 10.31
C PHE A 74 6.42 -11.03 11.03
N THR A 75 6.79 -12.08 10.29
CA THR A 75 7.55 -13.22 10.82
C THR A 75 8.87 -13.40 10.08
N ASP A 76 9.82 -14.10 10.70
CA ASP A 76 10.96 -14.66 9.99
C ASP A 76 10.56 -15.92 9.19
N ALA A 77 11.51 -16.47 8.42
CA ALA A 77 11.28 -17.67 7.61
C ALA A 77 10.96 -18.93 8.43
N SER A 78 11.25 -18.93 9.73
CA SER A 78 10.90 -20.03 10.66
C SER A 78 9.49 -19.92 11.22
N GLY A 79 8.80 -18.80 10.97
CA GLY A 79 7.49 -18.50 11.50
C GLY A 79 7.50 -17.79 12.88
N LYS A 80 8.69 -17.42 13.39
CA LYS A 80 8.79 -16.62 14.61
C LYS A 80 8.31 -15.20 14.33
N THR A 81 7.35 -14.71 15.11
CA THR A 81 6.87 -13.33 15.01
C THR A 81 7.96 -12.34 15.41
N LEU A 82 8.28 -11.43 14.50
CA LEU A 82 9.21 -10.32 14.71
C LEU A 82 8.47 -9.05 15.12
N ASN A 83 7.31 -8.81 14.47
CA ASN A 83 6.45 -7.68 14.79
C ASN A 83 5.00 -8.01 14.44
N SER A 84 4.07 -7.34 15.12
CA SER A 84 2.64 -7.38 14.79
C SER A 84 1.97 -6.12 15.31
N GLY A 85 0.89 -5.71 14.69
CA GLY A 85 0.14 -4.54 15.08
C GLY A 85 -1.10 -4.36 14.22
N GLN A 86 -1.62 -3.15 14.29
CA GLN A 86 -2.77 -2.71 13.50
C GLN A 86 -2.34 -1.56 12.61
N MET A 87 -2.90 -1.50 11.43
CA MET A 87 -2.67 -0.45 10.45
C MET A 87 -3.99 0.11 9.96
N VAL A 88 -3.96 1.33 9.46
CA VAL A 88 -5.12 2.02 8.88
C VAL A 88 -4.75 2.55 7.51
N ALA A 89 -5.53 2.14 6.51
CA ALA A 89 -5.47 2.70 5.18
C ALA A 89 -6.73 3.54 4.93
N ARG A 90 -6.59 4.70 4.34
CA ARG A 90 -7.69 5.63 4.08
C ARG A 90 -7.70 6.08 2.64
N CYS A 91 -8.90 6.23 2.12
CA CYS A 91 -9.14 7.10 0.98
C CYS A 91 -10.09 8.20 1.42
N ASN A 92 -9.72 9.44 1.18
CA ASN A 92 -10.57 10.59 1.46
C ASN A 92 -10.46 11.59 0.29
N ASP A 93 -11.63 11.97 -0.26
CA ASP A 93 -11.70 12.90 -1.40
C ASP A 93 -10.76 12.52 -2.57
N GLY A 94 -10.67 11.22 -2.84
CA GLY A 94 -9.83 10.68 -3.91
C GLY A 94 -8.36 10.46 -3.55
N ASN A 95 -7.89 10.88 -2.38
CA ASN A 95 -6.51 10.69 -1.96
C ASN A 95 -6.37 9.42 -1.09
N PHE A 96 -5.59 8.47 -1.56
CA PHE A 96 -5.24 7.28 -0.78
C PHE A 96 -4.08 7.60 0.15
N SER A 97 -4.17 7.19 1.41
CA SER A 97 -3.12 7.38 2.40
C SER A 97 -2.97 6.17 3.31
N MET A 98 -1.73 5.93 3.75
CA MET A 98 -1.39 4.83 4.63
C MET A 98 -0.10 5.15 5.41
N SER A 99 0.03 4.66 6.64
CA SER A 99 1.26 4.86 7.41
C SER A 99 2.42 4.08 6.81
N MET A 100 3.58 4.71 6.69
CA MET A 100 4.80 4.06 6.22
C MET A 100 5.23 2.89 7.12
N GLY A 101 4.97 2.97 8.42
CA GLY A 101 5.22 1.87 9.36
C GLY A 101 4.45 0.59 9.02
N ASP A 102 3.35 0.75 8.33
CA ASP A 102 2.43 -0.33 7.97
C ASP A 102 2.75 -0.95 6.60
N VAL A 103 3.42 -0.18 5.72
CA VAL A 103 3.72 -0.60 4.33
C VAL A 103 5.11 -1.19 4.20
N ALA A 104 6.04 -0.65 4.98
CA ALA A 104 7.45 -0.88 4.78
C ALA A 104 7.87 -2.27 5.23
N THR A 105 8.01 -3.17 4.29
CA THR A 105 8.77 -4.39 4.48
C THR A 105 10.24 -4.13 4.16
N PHE A 106 10.96 -3.62 5.14
CA PHE A 106 12.41 -3.50 5.05
C PHE A 106 13.08 -4.62 5.88
N PRO A 107 13.18 -5.86 5.34
CA PRO A 107 13.77 -6.99 6.04
C PRO A 107 15.16 -6.67 6.56
N THR A 108 15.94 -5.92 5.79
CA THR A 108 17.30 -5.52 6.14
C THR A 108 17.32 -4.74 7.44
N ALA A 109 16.49 -3.71 7.59
CA ALA A 109 16.48 -2.88 8.80
C ALA A 109 15.96 -3.66 10.03
N LEU A 110 14.92 -4.49 9.86
CA LEU A 110 14.40 -5.32 10.95
C LEU A 110 15.39 -6.39 11.39
N ASN A 111 16.12 -7.00 10.46
CA ASN A 111 17.15 -7.99 10.76
C ASN A 111 18.38 -7.37 11.46
N MET A 112 18.73 -6.12 11.12
CA MET A 112 19.83 -5.38 11.77
C MET A 112 19.53 -5.09 13.25
N MET A 113 18.26 -4.88 13.61
CA MET A 113 17.86 -4.58 14.98
C MET A 113 17.89 -5.79 15.91
N ASN A 114 17.73 -7.00 15.37
CA ASN A 114 17.78 -8.30 16.06
C ASN A 114 17.06 -8.34 17.43
N ALA A 115 15.96 -7.58 17.57
CA ALA A 115 15.30 -7.32 18.85
C ALA A 115 13.80 -7.02 18.62
N ASP A 116 13.02 -7.13 19.69
CA ASP A 116 11.66 -6.60 19.73
C ASP A 116 11.68 -5.10 19.45
N VAL A 117 11.07 -4.70 18.34
CA VAL A 117 11.00 -3.31 17.91
C VAL A 117 9.58 -2.80 17.93
N TYR A 118 9.40 -1.51 18.10
CA TYR A 118 8.19 -0.80 17.69
C TYR A 118 8.52 0.16 16.55
N MET A 119 7.57 0.36 15.66
CA MET A 119 7.71 1.16 14.46
C MET A 119 6.87 2.43 14.58
N MET A 120 7.40 3.54 14.08
CA MET A 120 6.69 4.80 13.90
C MET A 120 7.00 5.30 12.50
N GLY A 121 5.98 5.39 11.67
CA GLY A 121 6.11 5.85 10.27
C GLY A 121 5.28 7.09 10.02
N ASP A 122 5.74 7.91 9.09
CA ASP A 122 4.97 9.05 8.59
C ASP A 122 3.76 8.56 7.79
N LEU A 123 2.73 9.38 7.69
CA LEU A 123 1.61 9.13 6.79
C LEU A 123 2.09 9.40 5.37
N MET A 124 1.84 8.45 4.47
CA MET A 124 2.18 8.56 3.06
C MET A 124 0.91 8.77 2.26
N ASN A 125 0.84 9.86 1.51
CA ASN A 125 -0.23 10.10 0.56
C ASN A 125 0.18 9.62 -0.84
N TYR A 126 -0.79 9.08 -1.54
CA TYR A 126 -0.68 8.62 -2.91
C TYR A 126 -1.65 9.44 -3.75
N PRO A 127 -1.15 10.25 -4.69
CA PRO A 127 -1.98 11.18 -5.45
C PRO A 127 -2.99 10.46 -6.33
N ASN A 128 -4.05 11.17 -6.73
CA ASN A 128 -5.09 10.64 -7.62
C ASN A 128 -4.55 10.15 -8.96
N ALA A 129 -3.51 10.77 -9.51
CA ALA A 129 -2.82 10.32 -10.72
C ALA A 129 -2.27 8.90 -10.60
N PHE A 130 -2.13 8.39 -9.37
CA PHE A 130 -1.81 6.98 -9.12
C PHE A 130 -2.91 6.04 -9.66
N SER A 131 -4.14 6.51 -9.77
CA SER A 131 -5.28 5.77 -10.35
C SER A 131 -5.41 5.93 -11.86
N ASP A 132 -4.91 7.04 -12.42
CA ASP A 132 -4.89 7.29 -13.86
C ASP A 132 -3.49 7.72 -14.34
N PRO A 133 -2.60 6.74 -14.56
CA PRO A 133 -1.22 7.00 -14.98
C PRO A 133 -1.10 7.63 -16.37
N MET A 134 -2.20 7.75 -17.10
CA MET A 134 -2.24 8.40 -18.44
C MET A 134 -2.30 9.94 -18.33
N SER A 135 -2.56 10.48 -17.14
CA SER A 135 -2.71 11.92 -16.94
C SER A 135 -2.17 12.33 -15.55
N PRO A 136 -0.85 12.16 -15.28
CA PRO A 136 -0.27 12.72 -14.07
C PRO A 136 -0.42 14.26 -14.13
N GLY A 137 -1.12 14.84 -13.17
CA GLY A 137 -1.16 16.29 -13.01
C GLY A 137 0.23 16.81 -12.61
N ASP A 138 0.58 18.03 -13.03
CA ASP A 138 1.88 18.65 -12.67
C ASP A 138 2.04 18.86 -11.14
N ASP A 139 0.95 18.72 -10.35
CA ASP A 139 0.89 18.92 -8.90
C ASP A 139 0.85 17.61 -8.10
N ASP A 140 0.93 16.44 -8.76
CA ASP A 140 0.80 15.14 -8.12
C ASP A 140 2.17 14.61 -7.65
N GLU A 141 2.76 15.26 -6.66
CA GLU A 141 3.97 14.77 -6.00
C GLU A 141 3.62 13.69 -4.98
N PHE A 142 4.40 12.61 -4.98
CA PHE A 142 4.37 11.63 -3.91
C PHE A 142 5.06 12.17 -2.67
N ASP A 143 4.45 12.03 -1.51
CA ASP A 143 5.09 12.42 -0.26
C ASP A 143 6.36 11.62 0.00
N ASP A 144 7.37 12.29 0.52
CA ASP A 144 8.48 11.66 1.21
C ASP A 144 8.03 11.10 2.55
N GLY A 145 8.72 10.09 3.06
CA GLY A 145 8.35 9.49 4.34
C GLY A 145 9.54 8.94 5.10
N THR A 146 9.37 8.89 6.41
CA THR A 146 10.36 8.32 7.32
C THR A 146 9.73 7.28 8.22
N LEU A 147 10.33 6.08 8.26
CA LEU A 147 10.03 5.02 9.20
C LEU A 147 11.15 4.95 10.25
N ARG A 148 10.76 5.03 11.52
CA ARG A 148 11.67 4.89 12.66
C ARG A 148 11.38 3.60 13.40
N LEU A 149 12.41 2.80 13.58
CA LEU A 149 12.37 1.56 14.34
C LEU A 149 13.13 1.78 15.66
N TYR A 150 12.50 1.44 16.77
CA TYR A 150 13.09 1.58 18.08
C TYR A 150 13.11 0.23 18.79
N GLN A 151 14.24 -0.13 19.40
CA GLN A 151 14.30 -1.31 20.25
C GLN A 151 13.49 -1.08 21.53
N LYS A 152 12.61 -2.01 21.87
CA LYS A 152 11.90 -1.98 23.17
C LYS A 152 12.92 -1.99 24.31
N GLY A 153 12.75 -1.06 25.24
CA GLY A 153 13.65 -0.90 26.40
C GLY A 153 14.96 -0.15 26.13
N ASN A 154 15.31 0.16 24.86
CA ASN A 154 16.51 0.94 24.53
C ASN A 154 16.23 1.92 23.39
N LYS A 155 15.78 3.13 23.72
CA LYS A 155 15.45 4.19 22.74
C LYS A 155 16.68 4.70 21.96
N ASN A 156 17.89 4.45 22.42
CA ASN A 156 19.12 4.85 21.72
C ASN A 156 19.48 3.88 20.59
N ASN A 157 19.00 2.63 20.66
CA ASN A 157 19.14 1.69 19.57
C ASN A 157 17.95 1.84 18.61
N ARG A 158 18.16 2.57 17.54
CA ARG A 158 17.15 2.87 16.52
C ARG A 158 17.72 2.71 15.12
N ALA A 159 16.85 2.44 14.18
CA ALA A 159 17.12 2.62 12.76
C ALA A 159 16.11 3.61 12.17
N GLU A 160 16.50 4.31 11.13
CA GLU A 160 15.63 5.24 10.41
C GLU A 160 15.72 4.95 8.91
N ILE A 161 14.58 4.78 8.29
CA ILE A 161 14.45 4.52 6.86
C ILE A 161 13.74 5.73 6.28
N SER A 162 14.43 6.49 5.45
CA SER A 162 13.85 7.59 4.69
C SER A 162 13.60 7.13 3.27
N ILE A 163 12.40 7.36 2.77
CA ILE A 163 11.98 7.19 1.38
C ILE A 163 11.70 8.57 0.80
N PHE A 164 12.27 8.86 -0.35
CA PHE A 164 12.17 10.17 -1.00
C PHE A 164 12.31 10.01 -2.52
N ASP A 165 12.15 11.11 -3.25
CA ASP A 165 12.21 11.14 -4.72
C ASP A 165 11.35 10.02 -5.35
N ARG A 166 10.10 9.93 -4.89
CA ARG A 166 9.15 8.93 -5.40
C ARG A 166 8.58 9.38 -6.73
N GLU A 167 8.62 8.52 -7.73
CA GLU A 167 8.14 8.83 -9.08
C GLU A 167 7.34 7.67 -9.69
N PHE A 168 6.30 8.00 -10.41
CA PHE A 168 5.61 7.06 -11.30
C PHE A 168 6.56 6.65 -12.44
N VAL A 169 6.63 5.34 -12.72
CA VAL A 169 7.50 4.81 -13.78
C VAL A 169 6.67 4.30 -14.95
N ALA A 170 5.69 3.42 -14.68
CA ALA A 170 4.90 2.75 -15.70
C ALA A 170 3.70 2.03 -15.08
N THR A 171 2.80 1.56 -15.93
CA THR A 171 1.85 0.50 -15.58
C THR A 171 2.22 -0.77 -16.32
N GLU A 172 2.20 -1.89 -15.62
CA GLU A 172 2.53 -3.19 -16.22
C GLU A 172 1.83 -4.35 -15.49
N THR A 173 1.71 -5.49 -16.16
CA THR A 173 1.20 -6.70 -15.52
C THR A 173 2.32 -7.45 -14.82
N VAL A 174 2.14 -7.68 -13.53
CA VAL A 174 3.08 -8.44 -12.68
C VAL A 174 2.50 -9.83 -12.39
N ASN A 175 3.28 -10.87 -12.69
CA ASN A 175 2.94 -12.24 -12.34
C ASN A 175 3.50 -12.57 -10.95
N THR A 176 2.64 -13.08 -10.08
CA THR A 176 2.97 -13.51 -8.71
C THR A 176 2.39 -14.91 -8.47
N PRO A 177 2.79 -15.61 -7.39
CA PRO A 177 2.13 -16.86 -7.00
C PRO A 177 0.62 -16.72 -6.76
N ALA A 178 0.16 -15.53 -6.32
CA ALA A 178 -1.26 -15.25 -6.12
C ALA A 178 -2.04 -14.98 -7.43
N GLY A 179 -1.36 -14.77 -8.55
CA GLY A 179 -1.95 -14.46 -9.84
C GLY A 179 -1.24 -13.35 -10.60
N ALA A 180 -1.86 -12.91 -11.71
CA ALA A 180 -1.40 -11.79 -12.52
C ALA A 180 -2.19 -10.52 -12.16
N PHE A 181 -1.50 -9.42 -11.92
CA PHE A 181 -2.08 -8.14 -11.50
C PHE A 181 -1.60 -7.01 -12.39
N TYR A 182 -2.52 -6.16 -12.83
CA TYR A 182 -2.17 -4.91 -13.48
C TYR A 182 -1.79 -3.90 -12.40
N CYS A 183 -0.55 -3.43 -12.43
CA CYS A 183 0.04 -2.65 -11.37
C CYS A 183 0.54 -1.29 -11.85
N THR A 184 0.48 -0.31 -10.97
CA THR A 184 1.23 0.94 -11.06
C THR A 184 2.60 0.73 -10.43
N LYS A 185 3.66 1.02 -11.18
CA LYS A 185 5.06 0.92 -10.73
C LYS A 185 5.55 2.27 -10.28
N VAL A 186 6.05 2.33 -9.06
CA VAL A 186 6.67 3.52 -8.46
C VAL A 186 8.14 3.21 -8.17
N LYS A 187 9.02 4.14 -8.49
CA LYS A 187 10.41 4.16 -8.06
C LYS A 187 10.55 5.08 -6.87
N TYR A 188 11.51 4.80 -5.99
CA TYR A 188 11.87 5.66 -4.87
C TYR A 188 13.37 5.55 -4.56
N GLU A 189 13.94 6.61 -4.01
CA GLU A 189 15.26 6.57 -3.37
C GLU A 189 15.10 6.27 -1.88
N MET A 190 16.10 5.64 -1.25
CA MET A 190 16.05 5.34 0.17
C MET A 190 17.40 5.49 0.87
N ASN A 191 17.32 5.91 2.13
CA ASN A 191 18.42 5.85 3.08
C ASN A 191 18.01 5.03 4.29
N ILE A 192 18.84 4.07 4.70
CA ILE A 192 18.66 3.32 5.94
C ILE A 192 19.79 3.72 6.87
N TRP A 193 19.48 4.50 7.87
CA TRP A 193 20.44 4.90 8.90
C TRP A 193 20.37 3.97 10.10
N THR A 194 21.53 3.56 10.58
CA THR A 194 21.69 2.83 11.86
C THR A 194 22.85 3.45 12.64
N PRO A 195 23.04 3.17 13.92
CA PRO A 195 24.22 3.65 14.67
C PRO A 195 25.55 3.20 14.10
N GLN A 196 25.59 2.16 13.27
CA GLN A 196 26.81 1.58 12.69
C GLN A 196 27.11 2.14 11.30
N GLU A 197 26.07 2.33 10.48
CA GLU A 197 26.25 2.72 9.09
C GLU A 197 25.02 3.39 8.50
N THR A 198 25.19 4.00 7.34
CA THR A 198 24.10 4.45 6.48
C THR A 198 24.17 3.72 5.16
N ILE A 199 23.12 2.96 4.85
CA ILE A 199 22.94 2.27 3.58
C ILE A 199 22.09 3.17 2.68
N LYS A 200 22.57 3.40 1.46
CA LYS A 200 21.84 4.14 0.42
C LYS A 200 21.47 3.21 -0.70
N GLY A 201 20.30 3.43 -1.28
CA GLY A 201 19.82 2.64 -2.38
C GLY A 201 18.55 3.21 -2.98
N TYR A 202 17.92 2.44 -3.82
CA TYR A 202 16.63 2.77 -4.41
C TYR A 202 15.77 1.50 -4.52
N GLY A 203 14.49 1.68 -4.78
CA GLY A 203 13.58 0.55 -4.95
C GLY A 203 12.51 0.81 -5.98
N TYR A 204 11.78 -0.26 -6.26
CA TYR A 204 10.55 -0.25 -7.03
C TYR A 204 9.46 -0.95 -6.27
N GLU A 205 8.25 -0.42 -6.37
CA GLU A 205 7.04 -1.04 -5.84
C GLU A 205 5.97 -1.09 -6.93
N TRP A 206 5.28 -2.23 -7.02
CA TRP A 206 4.18 -2.46 -7.95
C TRP A 206 2.88 -2.56 -7.17
N TYR A 207 2.05 -1.58 -7.30
CA TYR A 207 0.78 -1.45 -6.59
C TYR A 207 -0.38 -1.94 -7.45
N ALA A 208 -1.12 -2.92 -6.95
CA ALA A 208 -2.36 -3.42 -7.57
C ALA A 208 -3.58 -2.85 -6.84
N PRO A 209 -4.59 -2.31 -7.56
CA PRO A 209 -5.82 -1.81 -6.95
C PRO A 209 -6.51 -2.88 -6.09
N ASN A 210 -7.00 -2.49 -4.92
CA ASN A 210 -7.69 -3.34 -3.92
C ASN A 210 -6.84 -4.51 -3.37
N ILE A 211 -5.54 -4.50 -3.60
CA ILE A 211 -4.60 -5.55 -3.19
C ILE A 211 -3.42 -4.95 -2.41
N GLY A 212 -2.86 -3.85 -2.90
CA GLY A 212 -1.63 -3.25 -2.39
C GLY A 212 -0.40 -3.66 -3.19
N ILE A 213 0.74 -3.78 -2.53
CA ILE A 213 2.01 -4.09 -3.18
C ILE A 213 2.03 -5.56 -3.64
N ALA A 214 1.97 -5.80 -4.95
CA ALA A 214 2.09 -7.12 -5.56
C ALA A 214 3.55 -7.58 -5.64
N ARG A 215 4.49 -6.65 -5.83
CA ARG A 215 5.94 -6.87 -5.87
C ARG A 215 6.68 -5.66 -5.35
N SER A 216 7.83 -5.86 -4.71
CA SER A 216 8.81 -4.80 -4.43
C SER A 216 10.22 -5.32 -4.69
N GLU A 217 11.13 -4.41 -5.03
CA GLU A 217 12.54 -4.69 -5.24
C GLU A 217 13.38 -3.58 -4.63
N GLN A 218 14.49 -3.94 -3.98
CA GLN A 218 15.43 -3.00 -3.37
C GLN A 218 16.83 -3.23 -3.93
N TYR A 219 17.49 -2.15 -4.31
CA TYR A 219 18.80 -2.13 -4.93
C TYR A 219 19.75 -1.24 -4.14
N ASN A 220 21.03 -1.60 -4.15
CA ASN A 220 22.07 -0.73 -3.65
C ASN A 220 22.50 0.33 -4.71
N ASN A 221 23.38 1.26 -4.34
CA ASN A 221 23.89 2.30 -5.24
C ASN A 221 24.70 1.76 -6.45
N LYS A 222 25.08 0.48 -6.43
CA LYS A 222 25.73 -0.19 -7.56
C LYS A 222 24.75 -0.86 -8.50
N LYS A 223 23.45 -0.65 -8.29
CA LYS A 223 22.35 -1.27 -9.03
C LYS A 223 22.27 -2.80 -8.86
N GLU A 224 22.79 -3.32 -7.77
CA GLU A 224 22.70 -4.74 -7.43
C GLU A 224 21.46 -4.96 -6.57
N LEU A 225 20.61 -5.92 -6.97
CA LEU A 225 19.43 -6.33 -6.21
C LEU A 225 19.87 -6.83 -4.83
N GLN A 226 19.25 -6.34 -3.78
CA GLN A 226 19.52 -6.73 -2.39
C GLN A 226 18.42 -7.65 -1.84
N SER A 227 17.18 -7.29 -2.12
CA SER A 227 16.01 -8.04 -1.67
C SER A 227 14.82 -7.75 -2.57
N TYR A 228 13.84 -8.63 -2.52
CA TYR A 228 12.55 -8.41 -3.17
C TYR A 228 11.43 -9.04 -2.35
N SER A 229 10.20 -8.57 -2.58
CA SER A 229 9.01 -9.22 -2.06
C SER A 229 8.00 -9.51 -3.16
N VAL A 230 7.19 -10.54 -2.97
CA VAL A 230 6.10 -10.87 -3.88
C VAL A 230 4.84 -11.26 -3.12
N LEU A 231 3.70 -10.94 -3.71
CA LEU A 231 2.40 -11.37 -3.28
C LEU A 231 2.28 -12.90 -3.47
N GLU A 232 2.20 -13.60 -2.36
CA GLU A 232 2.18 -15.07 -2.34
C GLU A 232 0.77 -15.62 -2.42
N ARG A 233 -0.17 -15.00 -1.70
CA ARG A 233 -1.54 -15.51 -1.58
C ARG A 233 -2.53 -14.45 -1.15
N ILE A 234 -3.73 -14.55 -1.72
CA ILE A 234 -4.94 -13.85 -1.28
C ILE A 234 -5.93 -14.92 -0.78
N LYS A 235 -6.48 -14.71 0.40
CA LYS A 235 -7.54 -15.56 0.98
C LYS A 235 -8.72 -14.64 1.31
N LYS A 236 -9.87 -15.00 0.77
CA LYS A 236 -11.18 -14.38 1.06
C LYS A 236 -11.91 -15.17 2.11
#